data_0b3d5d080e5f560c3f5bf5bb92808441
#
_entry.id   0b3d5d080e5f560c3f5bf5bb92808441
#
_cell.length_a   1.000
_cell.length_b   1.000
_cell.length_c   1.000
_cell.angle_alpha   90.00
_cell.angle_beta   90.00
_cell.angle_gamma   90.00
#
_symmetry.space_group_name_H-M   'P 1'
#
loop_
_entity.id
_entity.type
_entity.pdbx_description
1 polymer ?
#
loop_
_entity_poly.entity_id
_entity_poly.type
_entity_poly.pdbx_seq_one_letter_code
_entity_poly.pdbx_strand_id
1 'polypeptide(L)'
;MCGGVWPGDTADVRALVPVARRMRERFGVERACLVADRGMISGETITWLESQATPWPYILGARMRRQKEVSGEVLSRAGRYREVYPERTNTKDPSPLKVKEVEVEGRRYVVCVNAEQARRDAAVREAILGSLEAQLKQGPKSLVGNKGYRRYLKAKGSSFEIDRAKVEEEARFDGKWVLRTNTALPTAEVALKYKQLWTVEDLFRRVKSVLSTRPVYHKCDETI
;
A
#
# COMPACT_ATOMS: atom_id res chain seq x y z
N MET A 1 13.19 23.59 8.48
CA MET A 1 12.03 22.80 8.03
C MET A 1 11.97 22.85 6.52
N CYS A 2 11.92 21.72 5.80
CA CYS A 2 11.87 21.68 4.34
C CYS A 2 10.43 21.42 3.94
N GLY A 3 9.70 22.46 3.56
CA GLY A 3 8.35 22.36 3.03
C GLY A 3 8.35 22.55 1.51
N GLY A 4 7.46 21.86 0.81
CA GLY A 4 7.15 22.11 -0.60
C GLY A 4 5.65 22.36 -0.71
N VAL A 5 5.27 23.39 -1.44
CA VAL A 5 3.87 23.67 -1.81
C VAL A 5 3.68 23.15 -3.22
N TRP A 6 2.59 22.43 -3.43
CA TRP A 6 2.22 21.84 -4.71
C TRP A 6 0.77 22.19 -5.02
N PRO A 7 0.38 22.33 -6.28
CA PRO A 7 -1.03 22.42 -6.64
C PRO A 7 -1.82 21.25 -6.05
N GLY A 8 -3.05 21.50 -5.61
CA GLY A 8 -3.86 20.50 -4.89
C GLY A 8 -4.23 19.25 -5.71
N ASP A 9 -4.11 19.32 -7.04
CA ASP A 9 -4.31 18.24 -8.00
C ASP A 9 -3.01 17.45 -8.32
N THR A 10 -1.86 17.86 -7.74
CA THR A 10 -0.59 17.18 -7.99
C THR A 10 -0.64 15.76 -7.41
N ALA A 11 -0.48 14.76 -8.29
CA ALA A 11 -0.42 13.37 -7.84
C ALA A 11 0.84 13.13 -7.00
N ASP A 12 0.71 12.44 -5.86
CA ASP A 12 1.79 12.15 -4.91
C ASP A 12 3.04 11.55 -5.58
N VAL A 13 2.85 10.75 -6.63
CA VAL A 13 3.94 10.14 -7.40
C VAL A 13 4.88 11.18 -8.05
N ARG A 14 4.40 12.38 -8.32
CA ARG A 14 5.18 13.47 -8.91
C ARG A 14 5.98 14.26 -7.87
N ALA A 15 5.64 14.16 -6.60
CA ALA A 15 6.27 14.92 -5.53
C ALA A 15 7.58 14.30 -5.02
N LEU A 16 7.72 12.97 -5.05
CA LEU A 16 8.84 12.27 -4.42
C LEU A 16 10.20 12.65 -5.01
N VAL A 17 10.34 12.61 -6.34
CA VAL A 17 11.62 12.91 -7.01
C VAL A 17 12.07 14.35 -6.78
N PRO A 18 11.24 15.38 -6.98
CA PRO A 18 11.61 16.76 -6.67
C PRO A 18 12.01 16.99 -5.22
N VAL A 19 11.32 16.35 -4.27
CA VAL A 19 11.66 16.45 -2.83
C VAL A 19 13.01 15.80 -2.56
N ALA A 20 13.25 14.58 -3.05
CA ALA A 20 14.52 13.88 -2.88
C ALA A 20 15.70 14.68 -3.48
N ARG A 21 15.51 15.23 -4.68
CA ARG A 21 16.50 16.09 -5.33
C ARG A 21 16.83 17.30 -4.47
N ARG A 22 15.81 18.04 -4.00
CA ARG A 22 15.99 19.22 -3.14
C ARG A 22 16.71 18.88 -1.83
N MET A 23 16.44 17.71 -1.24
CA MET A 23 17.12 17.25 -0.04
C MET A 23 18.63 17.10 -0.28
N ARG A 24 19.03 16.53 -1.41
CA ARG A 24 20.44 16.36 -1.77
C ARG A 24 21.11 17.69 -2.14
N GLU A 25 20.51 18.45 -3.05
CA GLU A 25 21.12 19.67 -3.62
C GLU A 25 21.12 20.84 -2.63
N ARG A 26 20.04 21.05 -1.90
CA ARG A 26 19.89 22.22 -1.02
C ARG A 26 20.33 21.98 0.41
N PHE A 27 20.17 20.75 0.90
CA PHE A 27 20.40 20.43 2.31
C PHE A 27 21.59 19.47 2.52
N GLY A 28 22.30 19.08 1.47
CA GLY A 28 23.45 18.19 1.56
C GLY A 28 23.12 16.82 2.18
N VAL A 29 21.87 16.36 2.07
CA VAL A 29 21.47 15.07 2.63
C VAL A 29 21.96 13.95 1.72
N GLU A 30 23.12 13.40 2.03
CA GLU A 30 23.73 12.33 1.24
C GLU A 30 23.32 10.92 1.69
N ARG A 31 23.02 10.75 2.98
CA ARG A 31 22.70 9.47 3.62
C ARG A 31 21.28 9.48 4.19
N ALA A 32 20.31 9.20 3.34
CA ALA A 32 18.93 9.01 3.77
C ALA A 32 18.32 7.80 3.06
N CYS A 33 17.50 7.02 3.77
CA CYS A 33 16.68 5.97 3.19
C CYS A 33 15.29 6.53 2.93
N LEU A 34 14.84 6.47 1.68
CA LEU A 34 13.49 6.89 1.30
C LEU A 34 12.51 5.79 1.63
N VAL A 35 11.53 6.10 2.47
CA VAL A 35 10.42 5.19 2.78
C VAL A 35 9.15 5.81 2.22
N ALA A 36 8.49 5.10 1.30
CA ALA A 36 7.30 5.64 0.64
C ALA A 36 6.23 4.58 0.41
N ASP A 37 4.95 5.04 0.48
CA ASP A 37 3.81 4.18 0.21
C ASP A 37 3.66 3.92 -1.30
N ARG A 38 2.94 2.85 -1.61
CA ARG A 38 2.63 2.40 -2.98
C ARG A 38 2.01 3.46 -3.88
N GLY A 39 1.32 4.46 -3.30
CA GLY A 39 0.72 5.58 -4.01
C GLY A 39 1.75 6.51 -4.64
N MET A 40 2.89 6.67 -4.00
CA MET A 40 3.96 7.61 -4.37
C MET A 40 4.96 7.07 -5.39
N ILE A 41 4.76 5.85 -5.91
CA ILE A 41 5.80 5.13 -6.66
C ILE A 41 5.33 4.76 -8.06
N SER A 42 6.18 5.06 -9.04
CA SER A 42 6.10 4.57 -10.42
C SER A 42 7.38 3.84 -10.81
N GLY A 43 7.37 3.15 -11.95
CA GLY A 43 8.59 2.58 -12.54
C GLY A 43 9.66 3.64 -12.78
N GLU A 44 9.27 4.80 -13.28
CA GLU A 44 10.15 5.95 -13.52
C GLU A 44 10.80 6.45 -12.22
N THR A 45 10.02 6.53 -11.12
CA THR A 45 10.53 6.91 -9.80
C THR A 45 11.64 5.95 -9.34
N ILE A 46 11.41 4.64 -9.48
CA ILE A 46 12.41 3.63 -9.09
C ILE A 46 13.66 3.74 -9.96
N THR A 47 13.48 3.82 -11.28
CA THR A 47 14.60 4.00 -12.23
C THR A 47 15.41 5.24 -11.87
N TRP A 48 14.76 6.35 -11.56
CA TRP A 48 15.45 7.57 -11.15
C TRP A 48 16.24 7.38 -9.85
N LEU A 49 15.67 6.72 -8.84
CA LEU A 49 16.35 6.45 -7.55
C LEU A 49 17.60 5.58 -7.73
N GLU A 50 17.54 4.61 -8.63
CA GLU A 50 18.60 3.64 -8.90
C GLU A 50 19.69 4.19 -9.86
N SER A 51 19.33 5.12 -10.76
CA SER A 51 20.24 5.68 -11.78
C SER A 51 21.14 6.82 -11.31
N GLN A 52 21.01 7.28 -10.06
CA GLN A 52 21.86 8.35 -9.55
C GLN A 52 23.31 7.87 -9.37
N ALA A 53 24.29 8.77 -9.49
CA ALA A 53 25.70 8.46 -9.23
C ALA A 53 25.90 7.79 -7.85
N THR A 54 25.15 8.22 -6.85
CA THR A 54 24.97 7.53 -5.59
C THR A 54 23.48 7.15 -5.48
N PRO A 55 23.10 5.88 -5.72
CA PRO A 55 21.72 5.45 -5.64
C PRO A 55 21.09 5.76 -4.30
N TRP A 56 19.81 6.15 -4.31
CA TRP A 56 19.08 6.36 -3.09
C TRP A 56 18.70 5.03 -2.44
N PRO A 57 19.10 4.76 -1.18
CA PRO A 57 18.51 3.67 -0.43
C PRO A 57 17.01 3.89 -0.27
N TYR A 58 16.22 2.82 -0.47
CA TYR A 58 14.77 2.95 -0.39
C TYR A 58 14.08 1.72 0.20
N ILE A 59 12.89 1.94 0.76
CA ILE A 59 11.92 0.94 1.16
C ILE A 59 10.56 1.39 0.61
N LEU A 60 10.03 0.69 -0.37
CA LEU A 60 8.87 1.10 -1.14
C LEU A 60 7.76 0.06 -1.08
N GLY A 61 6.52 0.49 -0.82
CA GLY A 61 5.35 -0.37 -0.90
C GLY A 61 5.07 -0.81 -2.33
N ALA A 62 4.95 -2.10 -2.60
CA ALA A 62 4.63 -2.64 -3.91
C ALA A 62 3.10 -2.76 -4.13
N ARG A 63 2.66 -2.54 -5.37
CA ARG A 63 1.24 -2.68 -5.76
C ARG A 63 0.93 -4.14 -6.09
N MET A 64 0.71 -4.97 -5.06
CA MET A 64 0.55 -6.42 -5.20
C MET A 64 -0.43 -6.85 -6.30
N ARG A 65 -1.58 -6.19 -6.44
CA ARG A 65 -2.64 -6.54 -7.40
C ARG A 65 -2.38 -6.06 -8.83
N ARG A 66 -1.48 -5.09 -9.02
CA ARG A 66 -1.23 -4.45 -10.33
C ARG A 66 0.10 -4.87 -10.94
N GLN A 67 1.08 -5.22 -10.12
CA GLN A 67 2.40 -5.65 -10.59
C GLN A 67 2.40 -7.16 -10.75
N LYS A 68 2.42 -7.65 -11.99
CA LYS A 68 2.39 -9.08 -12.32
C LYS A 68 3.55 -9.85 -11.68
N GLU A 69 4.75 -9.25 -11.64
CA GLU A 69 5.93 -9.80 -10.97
C GLU A 69 5.62 -10.07 -9.48
N VAL A 70 4.98 -9.11 -8.80
CA VAL A 70 4.67 -9.25 -7.37
C VAL A 70 3.59 -10.28 -7.12
N SER A 71 2.49 -10.25 -7.87
CA SER A 71 1.36 -11.17 -7.69
C SER A 71 1.68 -12.60 -8.15
N GLY A 72 2.44 -12.74 -9.23
CA GLY A 72 2.76 -14.02 -9.85
C GLY A 72 4.00 -14.68 -9.28
N GLU A 73 5.08 -13.93 -9.08
CA GLU A 73 6.37 -14.49 -8.70
C GLU A 73 6.70 -14.28 -7.22
N VAL A 74 6.72 -13.02 -6.74
CA VAL A 74 7.14 -12.73 -5.37
C VAL A 74 6.26 -13.43 -4.34
N LEU A 75 4.93 -13.39 -4.52
CA LEU A 75 3.99 -14.00 -3.57
C LEU A 75 3.94 -15.52 -3.68
N SER A 76 4.28 -16.11 -4.83
CA SER A 76 4.31 -17.56 -5.04
C SER A 76 5.62 -18.22 -4.60
N ARG A 77 6.72 -17.47 -4.51
CA ARG A 77 8.02 -18.01 -4.09
C ARG A 77 7.90 -18.68 -2.71
N ALA A 78 8.37 -19.89 -2.62
CA ALA A 78 8.53 -20.58 -1.34
C ALA A 78 9.50 -19.82 -0.44
N GLY A 79 9.41 -20.02 0.87
CA GLY A 79 10.31 -19.41 1.84
C GLY A 79 9.71 -19.39 3.23
N ARG A 80 10.57 -19.54 4.23
CA ARG A 80 10.17 -19.53 5.64
C ARG A 80 9.89 -18.11 6.11
N TYR A 81 8.70 -17.88 6.65
CA TYR A 81 8.42 -16.66 7.38
C TYR A 81 9.14 -16.67 8.73
N ARG A 82 9.75 -15.52 9.06
CA ARG A 82 10.31 -15.25 10.39
C ARG A 82 9.32 -14.39 11.17
N GLU A 83 9.07 -14.74 12.40
CA GLU A 83 8.23 -13.95 13.28
C GLU A 83 9.02 -12.76 13.81
N VAL A 84 8.42 -11.57 13.68
CA VAL A 84 8.93 -10.30 14.21
C VAL A 84 8.16 -9.94 15.48
N TYR A 85 6.82 -10.05 15.40
CA TYR A 85 5.93 -9.95 16.55
C TYR A 85 4.95 -11.13 16.54
N PRO A 86 4.78 -11.83 17.68
CA PRO A 86 3.82 -12.92 17.83
C PRO A 86 2.37 -12.42 17.77
N GLU A 87 1.40 -13.32 17.86
CA GLU A 87 0.01 -12.95 18.06
C GLU A 87 -0.16 -12.26 19.42
N ARG A 88 -1.07 -11.26 19.46
CA ARG A 88 -1.30 -10.50 20.67
C ARG A 88 -1.94 -11.34 21.75
N THR A 89 -1.46 -11.20 22.96
CA THR A 89 -2.11 -11.70 24.18
C THR A 89 -2.95 -10.62 24.85
N ASN A 90 -2.60 -9.34 24.61
CA ASN A 90 -3.34 -8.18 25.10
C ASN A 90 -3.33 -7.03 24.06
N THR A 91 -4.14 -6.00 24.31
CA THR A 91 -4.29 -4.84 23.39
C THR A 91 -3.06 -3.94 23.31
N LYS A 92 -2.16 -4.02 24.28
CA LYS A 92 -0.92 -3.22 24.33
C LYS A 92 0.21 -3.85 23.51
N ASP A 93 0.10 -5.15 23.22
CA ASP A 93 1.11 -5.84 22.43
C ASP A 93 1.18 -5.26 21.00
N PRO A 94 2.37 -5.25 20.38
CA PRO A 94 2.50 -4.82 19.00
C PRO A 94 1.67 -5.72 18.07
N SER A 95 1.16 -5.14 16.99
CA SER A 95 0.41 -5.89 15.97
C SER A 95 1.27 -7.02 15.38
N PRO A 96 0.73 -8.25 15.27
CA PRO A 96 1.47 -9.41 14.76
C PRO A 96 2.16 -9.12 13.44
N LEU A 97 3.37 -9.62 13.29
CA LEU A 97 4.14 -9.42 12.07
C LEU A 97 5.04 -10.61 11.79
N LYS A 98 4.86 -11.22 10.62
CA LYS A 98 5.79 -12.21 10.05
C LYS A 98 6.32 -11.67 8.73
N VAL A 99 7.59 -11.94 8.46
CA VAL A 99 8.27 -11.45 7.25
C VAL A 99 9.03 -12.59 6.57
N LYS A 100 9.08 -12.56 5.25
CA LYS A 100 10.02 -13.37 4.47
C LYS A 100 10.68 -12.52 3.40
N GLU A 101 11.93 -12.87 3.10
CA GLU A 101 12.67 -12.27 2.01
C GLU A 101 12.51 -13.10 0.74
N VAL A 102 12.39 -12.40 -0.38
CA VAL A 102 12.29 -13.02 -1.71
C VAL A 102 13.13 -12.20 -2.67
N GLU A 103 13.91 -12.86 -3.50
CA GLU A 103 14.63 -12.24 -4.61
C GLU A 103 14.02 -12.70 -5.94
N VAL A 104 13.73 -11.74 -6.80
CA VAL A 104 13.23 -11.96 -8.17
C VAL A 104 13.99 -11.04 -9.11
N GLU A 105 14.62 -11.59 -10.13
CA GLU A 105 15.41 -10.85 -11.13
C GLU A 105 16.42 -9.85 -10.52
N GLY A 106 17.15 -10.27 -9.48
CA GLY A 106 18.11 -9.40 -8.77
C GLY A 106 17.47 -8.30 -7.94
N ARG A 107 16.15 -8.31 -7.76
CA ARG A 107 15.39 -7.34 -6.97
C ARG A 107 14.97 -7.95 -5.64
N ARG A 108 15.27 -7.24 -4.57
CA ARG A 108 14.96 -7.68 -3.22
C ARG A 108 13.56 -7.25 -2.79
N TYR A 109 12.77 -8.22 -2.35
CA TYR A 109 11.41 -8.02 -1.82
C TYR A 109 11.30 -8.55 -0.39
N VAL A 110 10.51 -7.85 0.42
CA VAL A 110 10.12 -8.29 1.75
C VAL A 110 8.61 -8.49 1.75
N VAL A 111 8.17 -9.73 1.89
CA VAL A 111 6.75 -10.08 2.03
C VAL A 111 6.41 -10.06 3.51
N CYS A 112 5.48 -9.22 3.89
CA CYS A 112 5.00 -9.05 5.24
C CYS A 112 3.59 -9.65 5.39
N VAL A 113 3.32 -10.27 6.54
CA VAL A 113 2.01 -10.86 6.88
C VAL A 113 1.60 -10.46 8.29
N ASN A 114 0.35 -10.04 8.43
CA ASN A 114 -0.31 -9.79 9.70
C ASN A 114 -1.56 -10.66 9.81
N ALA A 115 -1.58 -11.59 10.77
CA ALA A 115 -2.67 -12.54 10.93
C ALA A 115 -3.99 -11.87 11.35
N GLU A 116 -3.95 -10.83 12.20
CA GLU A 116 -5.15 -10.08 12.59
C GLU A 116 -5.75 -9.33 11.38
N GLN A 117 -4.90 -8.70 10.58
CA GLN A 117 -5.36 -8.02 9.37
C GLN A 117 -5.93 -9.01 8.37
N ALA A 118 -5.33 -10.20 8.23
CA ALA A 118 -5.85 -11.26 7.36
C ALA A 118 -7.27 -11.68 7.78
N ARG A 119 -7.52 -11.85 9.08
CA ARG A 119 -8.87 -12.15 9.60
C ARG A 119 -9.87 -11.03 9.32
N ARG A 120 -9.44 -9.76 9.47
CA ARG A 120 -10.30 -8.60 9.15
C ARG A 120 -10.61 -8.52 7.65
N ASP A 121 -9.61 -8.70 6.79
CA ASP A 121 -9.79 -8.66 5.35
C ASP A 121 -10.75 -9.77 4.88
N ALA A 122 -10.62 -10.98 5.44
CA ALA A 122 -11.53 -12.08 5.18
C ALA A 122 -12.97 -11.75 5.63
N ALA A 123 -13.16 -11.24 6.85
CA ALA A 123 -14.48 -10.86 7.36
C ALA A 123 -15.14 -9.75 6.51
N VAL A 124 -14.36 -8.75 6.10
CA VAL A 124 -14.86 -7.69 5.20
C VAL A 124 -15.26 -8.28 3.84
N ARG A 125 -14.47 -9.19 3.29
CA ARG A 125 -14.79 -9.86 2.03
C ARG A 125 -16.08 -10.66 2.14
N GLU A 126 -16.26 -11.45 3.21
CA GLU A 126 -17.49 -12.22 3.44
C GLU A 126 -18.72 -11.28 3.58
N ALA A 127 -18.60 -10.17 4.29
CA ALA A 127 -19.67 -9.18 4.39
C ALA A 127 -20.06 -8.59 3.02
N ILE A 128 -19.04 -8.31 2.17
CA ILE A 128 -19.25 -7.85 0.80
C ILE A 128 -20.00 -8.91 -0.02
N LEU A 129 -19.59 -10.17 0.08
CA LEU A 129 -20.22 -11.27 -0.66
C LEU A 129 -21.66 -11.47 -0.22
N GLY A 130 -21.94 -11.47 1.08
CA GLY A 130 -23.32 -11.54 1.59
C GLY A 130 -24.22 -10.39 1.11
N SER A 131 -23.67 -9.17 1.06
CA SER A 131 -24.38 -8.02 0.50
C SER A 131 -24.65 -8.18 -1.01
N LEU A 132 -23.67 -8.68 -1.77
CA LEU A 132 -23.86 -8.96 -3.20
C LEU A 132 -24.88 -10.05 -3.46
N GLU A 133 -24.86 -11.14 -2.68
CA GLU A 133 -25.87 -12.22 -2.79
C GLU A 133 -27.28 -11.72 -2.53
N ALA A 134 -27.46 -10.85 -1.51
CA ALA A 134 -28.75 -10.23 -1.23
C ALA A 134 -29.21 -9.32 -2.38
N GLN A 135 -28.30 -8.52 -2.96
CA GLN A 135 -28.63 -7.63 -4.08
C GLN A 135 -28.94 -8.42 -5.36
N LEU A 136 -28.21 -9.49 -5.65
CA LEU A 136 -28.49 -10.34 -6.81
C LEU A 136 -29.86 -10.97 -6.76
N LYS A 137 -30.36 -11.33 -5.56
CA LYS A 137 -31.76 -11.82 -5.37
C LYS A 137 -32.81 -10.75 -5.69
N GLN A 138 -32.52 -9.47 -5.52
CA GLN A 138 -33.37 -8.34 -5.83
C GLN A 138 -33.37 -7.93 -7.31
N GLY A 139 -32.45 -8.50 -8.10
CA GLY A 139 -32.31 -8.26 -9.52
C GLY A 139 -31.19 -7.29 -9.91
N PRO A 140 -30.84 -7.20 -11.21
CA PRO A 140 -29.67 -6.47 -11.71
C PRO A 140 -29.67 -4.96 -11.39
N LYS A 141 -30.84 -4.35 -11.26
CA LYS A 141 -30.99 -2.91 -10.97
C LYS A 141 -30.44 -2.54 -9.58
N SER A 142 -30.47 -3.46 -8.62
CA SER A 142 -29.96 -3.24 -7.25
C SER A 142 -28.43 -3.07 -7.19
N LEU A 143 -27.72 -3.52 -8.23
CA LEU A 143 -26.26 -3.40 -8.36
C LEU A 143 -25.79 -2.02 -8.88
N VAL A 144 -26.73 -1.15 -9.26
CA VAL A 144 -26.41 0.21 -9.73
C VAL A 144 -25.87 1.03 -8.58
N GLY A 145 -24.68 1.59 -8.73
CA GLY A 145 -24.00 2.39 -7.70
C GLY A 145 -22.87 1.66 -6.93
N ASN A 146 -22.88 0.34 -6.91
CA ASN A 146 -21.91 -0.47 -6.13
C ASN A 146 -20.57 -0.69 -6.87
N LYS A 147 -19.91 0.39 -7.30
CA LYS A 147 -18.66 0.31 -8.10
C LYS A 147 -17.54 -0.49 -7.40
N GLY A 148 -17.44 -0.42 -6.07
CA GLY A 148 -16.40 -1.10 -5.28
C GLY A 148 -16.52 -2.63 -5.27
N TYR A 149 -17.73 -3.15 -5.44
CA TYR A 149 -18.00 -4.59 -5.34
C TYR A 149 -18.04 -5.29 -6.70
N ARG A 150 -18.07 -4.54 -7.80
CA ARG A 150 -18.09 -5.09 -9.18
C ARG A 150 -16.94 -6.04 -9.48
N ARG A 151 -15.82 -5.90 -8.79
CA ARG A 151 -14.66 -6.80 -8.95
C ARG A 151 -14.95 -8.26 -8.64
N TYR A 152 -15.99 -8.54 -7.86
CA TYR A 152 -16.42 -9.90 -7.50
C TYR A 152 -17.59 -10.42 -8.35
N LEU A 153 -17.98 -9.67 -9.37
CA LEU A 153 -19.08 -10.04 -10.25
C LEU A 153 -18.55 -10.34 -11.65
N LYS A 154 -19.07 -11.39 -12.25
CA LYS A 154 -18.91 -11.68 -13.68
C LYS A 154 -20.28 -11.71 -14.37
N ALA A 155 -20.30 -11.31 -15.65
CA ALA A 155 -21.51 -11.38 -16.47
C ALA A 155 -21.83 -12.84 -16.84
N LYS A 156 -23.14 -13.18 -16.79
CA LYS A 156 -23.67 -14.47 -17.23
C LYS A 156 -24.93 -14.22 -18.04
N GLY A 157 -24.76 -14.10 -19.34
CA GLY A 157 -25.85 -13.66 -20.24
C GLY A 157 -26.34 -12.26 -19.87
N SER A 158 -27.63 -12.12 -19.55
CA SER A 158 -28.28 -10.89 -19.11
C SER A 158 -28.23 -10.67 -17.58
N SER A 159 -27.58 -11.56 -16.83
CA SER A 159 -27.47 -11.51 -15.38
C SER A 159 -26.03 -11.40 -14.91
N PHE A 160 -25.84 -11.28 -13.58
CA PHE A 160 -24.56 -11.32 -12.93
C PHE A 160 -24.50 -12.47 -11.94
N GLU A 161 -23.32 -13.04 -11.76
CA GLU A 161 -23.04 -14.01 -10.70
C GLU A 161 -21.74 -13.66 -9.99
N ILE A 162 -21.56 -14.20 -8.78
CA ILE A 162 -20.31 -14.01 -8.02
C ILE A 162 -19.20 -14.83 -8.69
N ASP A 163 -18.12 -14.15 -9.01
CA ASP A 163 -16.89 -14.76 -9.53
C ASP A 163 -16.09 -15.38 -8.37
N ARG A 164 -16.34 -16.65 -8.09
CA ARG A 164 -15.66 -17.39 -7.00
C ARG A 164 -14.15 -17.48 -7.23
N ALA A 165 -13.69 -17.61 -8.46
CA ALA A 165 -12.26 -17.61 -8.78
C ALA A 165 -11.60 -16.28 -8.39
N LYS A 166 -12.29 -15.17 -8.66
CA LYS A 166 -11.81 -13.84 -8.27
C LYS A 166 -11.81 -13.63 -6.76
N VAL A 167 -12.78 -14.20 -6.06
CA VAL A 167 -12.83 -14.18 -4.58
C VAL A 167 -11.62 -14.91 -3.99
N GLU A 168 -11.30 -16.10 -4.50
CA GLU A 168 -10.13 -16.89 -4.07
C GLU A 168 -8.82 -16.18 -4.40
N GLU A 169 -8.71 -15.59 -5.61
CA GLU A 169 -7.54 -14.79 -5.99
C GLU A 169 -7.31 -13.64 -5.01
N GLU A 170 -8.37 -12.90 -4.66
CA GLU A 170 -8.28 -11.78 -3.72
C GLU A 170 -7.93 -12.23 -2.28
N ALA A 171 -8.38 -13.41 -1.86
CA ALA A 171 -8.06 -13.97 -0.56
C ALA A 171 -6.54 -14.20 -0.36
N ARG A 172 -5.78 -14.41 -1.45
CA ARG A 172 -4.32 -14.56 -1.41
C ARG A 172 -3.59 -13.34 -0.86
N PHE A 173 -4.23 -12.16 -0.91
CA PHE A 173 -3.64 -10.89 -0.47
C PHE A 173 -3.98 -10.53 0.97
N ASP A 174 -4.84 -11.30 1.66
CA ASP A 174 -5.31 -10.99 3.00
C ASP A 174 -4.17 -10.84 3.99
N GLY A 175 -4.16 -9.72 4.70
CA GLY A 175 -3.16 -9.39 5.69
C GLY A 175 -1.74 -9.25 5.16
N LYS A 176 -1.55 -9.20 3.84
CA LYS A 176 -0.23 -9.15 3.21
C LYS A 176 0.07 -7.78 2.63
N TRP A 177 1.33 -7.41 2.70
CA TRP A 177 1.91 -6.35 1.88
C TRP A 177 3.33 -6.73 1.49
N VAL A 178 3.78 -6.18 0.37
CA VAL A 178 5.10 -6.44 -0.19
C VAL A 178 5.87 -5.14 -0.27
N LEU A 179 7.11 -5.18 0.15
CA LEU A 179 8.05 -4.07 0.09
C LEU A 179 9.16 -4.41 -0.91
N ARG A 180 9.51 -3.46 -1.77
CA ARG A 180 10.72 -3.51 -2.57
C ARG A 180 11.79 -2.67 -1.91
N THR A 181 13.02 -3.14 -1.83
CA THR A 181 14.13 -2.42 -1.22
C THR A 181 15.45 -2.73 -1.93
N ASN A 182 16.35 -1.76 -1.95
CA ASN A 182 17.74 -1.92 -2.36
C ASN A 182 18.71 -1.78 -1.16
N THR A 183 18.17 -1.73 0.08
CA THR A 183 18.99 -1.61 1.29
C THR A 183 19.52 -2.97 1.71
N ALA A 184 20.66 -2.98 2.42
CA ALA A 184 21.22 -4.18 3.07
C ALA A 184 20.64 -4.40 4.49
N LEU A 185 19.60 -3.64 4.89
CA LEU A 185 18.98 -3.78 6.21
C LEU A 185 18.38 -5.18 6.42
N PRO A 186 18.40 -5.71 7.66
CA PRO A 186 17.70 -6.94 8.00
C PRO A 186 16.22 -6.89 7.60
N THR A 187 15.68 -8.01 7.14
CA THR A 187 14.29 -8.12 6.63
C THR A 187 13.26 -7.59 7.63
N ALA A 188 13.43 -7.89 8.92
CA ALA A 188 12.56 -7.38 9.98
C ALA A 188 12.64 -5.84 10.10
N GLU A 189 13.83 -5.29 10.02
CA GLU A 189 14.04 -3.84 10.12
C GLU A 189 13.42 -3.10 8.93
N VAL A 190 13.51 -3.63 7.72
CA VAL A 190 12.82 -3.09 6.54
C VAL A 190 11.32 -2.97 6.79
N ALA A 191 10.69 -4.03 7.31
CA ALA A 191 9.27 -4.05 7.60
C ALA A 191 8.89 -3.05 8.72
N LEU A 192 9.70 -2.94 9.77
CA LEU A 192 9.47 -2.03 10.89
C LEU A 192 9.62 -0.57 10.47
N LYS A 193 10.64 -0.23 9.67
CA LYS A 193 10.80 1.13 9.13
C LYS A 193 9.62 1.52 8.25
N TYR A 194 9.11 0.61 7.44
CA TYR A 194 7.91 0.87 6.66
C TYR A 194 6.67 1.09 7.54
N LYS A 195 6.50 0.31 8.61
CA LYS A 195 5.41 0.54 9.58
C LYS A 195 5.44 1.93 10.22
N GLN A 196 6.60 2.55 10.33
CA GLN A 196 6.70 3.92 10.87
C GLN A 196 5.98 4.97 10.02
N LEU A 197 5.74 4.72 8.72
CA LEU A 197 4.91 5.60 7.89
C LEU A 197 3.51 5.79 8.47
N TRP A 198 2.95 4.76 9.10
CA TRP A 198 1.65 4.87 9.76
C TRP A 198 1.64 5.92 10.88
N THR A 199 2.74 6.10 11.60
CA THR A 199 2.89 7.17 12.61
C THR A 199 2.80 8.54 11.98
N VAL A 200 3.41 8.71 10.80
CA VAL A 200 3.34 9.96 10.03
C VAL A 200 1.91 10.23 9.55
N GLU A 201 1.22 9.22 9.02
CA GLU A 201 -0.18 9.33 8.61
C GLU A 201 -1.10 9.69 9.78
N ASP A 202 -0.91 9.05 10.95
CA ASP A 202 -1.69 9.34 12.14
C ASP A 202 -1.44 10.77 12.65
N LEU A 203 -0.18 11.22 12.63
CA LEU A 203 0.17 12.60 12.95
C LEU A 203 -0.55 13.58 12.03
N PHE A 204 -0.49 13.37 10.70
CA PHE A 204 -1.20 14.23 9.75
C PHE A 204 -2.73 14.20 9.94
N ARG A 205 -3.30 13.04 10.27
CA ARG A 205 -4.73 12.92 10.56
C ARG A 205 -5.11 13.74 11.78
N ARG A 206 -4.33 13.67 12.86
CA ARG A 206 -4.55 14.44 14.08
C ARG A 206 -4.39 15.94 13.82
N VAL A 207 -3.33 16.36 13.14
CA VAL A 207 -3.10 17.76 12.79
C VAL A 207 -4.27 18.31 11.96
N LYS A 208 -4.75 17.58 10.95
CA LYS A 208 -5.92 17.99 10.14
C LYS A 208 -7.18 18.13 10.98
N SER A 209 -7.39 17.26 11.94
CA SER A 209 -8.55 17.30 12.83
C SER A 209 -8.47 18.44 13.83
N VAL A 210 -7.30 18.63 14.46
CA VAL A 210 -7.08 19.69 15.47
C VAL A 210 -7.10 21.09 14.85
N LEU A 211 -6.46 21.25 13.68
CA LEU A 211 -6.41 22.54 12.99
C LEU A 211 -7.66 22.82 12.15
N SER A 212 -8.63 21.88 12.10
CA SER A 212 -9.86 22.02 11.31
C SER A 212 -9.59 22.46 9.85
N THR A 213 -8.49 21.96 9.25
CA THR A 213 -8.04 22.35 7.90
C THR A 213 -8.90 21.78 6.78
N ARG A 214 -9.98 21.10 7.08
CA ARG A 214 -10.95 20.56 6.11
C ARG A 214 -12.38 20.78 6.61
N PRO A 215 -13.33 21.02 5.71
CA PRO A 215 -13.17 21.08 4.25
C PRO A 215 -12.51 22.40 3.78
N VAL A 216 -11.74 22.31 2.67
CA VAL A 216 -11.18 23.48 1.98
C VAL A 216 -12.22 23.94 0.96
N TYR A 217 -12.74 25.15 1.14
CA TYR A 217 -13.81 25.70 0.29
C TYR A 217 -13.28 26.51 -0.90
N HIS A 218 -11.97 26.75 -0.98
CA HIS A 218 -11.37 27.49 -2.06
C HIS A 218 -11.25 26.65 -3.34
N LYS A 219 -11.69 27.19 -4.45
CA LYS A 219 -11.66 26.52 -5.77
C LYS A 219 -10.54 27.03 -6.68
N CYS A 220 -9.95 28.16 -6.36
CA CYS A 220 -8.91 28.83 -7.15
C CYS A 220 -7.76 29.24 -6.23
N ASP A 221 -6.54 29.24 -6.78
CA ASP A 221 -5.31 29.63 -6.05
C ASP A 221 -5.36 31.10 -5.60
N GLU A 222 -6.10 31.94 -6.31
CA GLU A 222 -6.28 33.37 -6.01
C GLU A 222 -7.12 33.61 -4.73
N THR A 223 -7.78 32.57 -4.19
CA THR A 223 -8.64 32.66 -3.00
C THR A 223 -8.02 31.97 -1.77
N ILE A 224 -6.77 31.55 -1.87
CA ILE A 224 -5.95 31.01 -0.79
C ILE A 224 -5.02 32.12 -0.30
#